data_9bfcbacb4f1254f9bca8c0f4c65afda4
#
_entry.id   9bfcbacb4f1254f9bca8c0f4c65afda4
#
_cell.length_a   1.000
_cell.length_b   1.000
_cell.length_c   1.000
_cell.angle_alpha   90.00
_cell.angle_beta   90.00
_cell.angle_gamma   90.00
#
_symmetry.space_group_name_H-M   'P 1'
#
loop_
_entity.id
_entity.type
_entity.pdbx_description
1 polymer ?
#
loop_
_entity_poly.entity_id
_entity_poly.type
_entity_poly.pdbx_seq_one_letter_code
_entity_poly.pdbx_strand_id
1 'polypeptide(L)'
;MNNLQSLSLYWPELILTVTVLVTIIADLFYSAKESGKTALWVLGGLVLTYLAIRLQDSTIVTTLFMENLAFDPYASFFKTLIILATVLVIFISQRTSELDGYRTGEYYALLAIMVFGMFLMVSAIVLIMVYLAIEVVSISSFILAGYLRRDLRSNEASLKYVIYGAFSSGIMLFGLSIVFGLAGSTKFFAIQEAMWNLEGSADFAFTLATIFILAGFGYKISAVPFHFWTPDVYEGSPTSITAYLSVAPKAAGFALIIRFFNQVFGDGASFMDPSLVTYTELPWPQLLAVLAVITMTLGNLVAMQQNNIKRMLAYSSIAHAGYMLMALPTLSSQGVYAVMIYLVMYLFMNLGAFFVVIYVKSQGGGETFDDFSGLGWKMPIVGIVMTIFMISLTGIPPTAGFIGKFYIFAAVINSGPQLYWLAIVGGINSVISLYYYMRVVKVMFFEGKSSESVIVPPFPVLLILMALAIPTVIFGIYWVPIANWVSKSLVLFTQVI
;
A
#
# COMPACT_ATOMS: atom_id res chain seq x y z
N MET A 1 2.35 28.05 -11.42
CA MET A 1 0.91 28.48 -11.50
C MET A 1 0.58 29.34 -10.30
N ASN A 2 -0.35 30.30 -10.44
CA ASN A 2 -0.88 31.02 -9.29
C ASN A 2 -1.88 30.13 -8.50
N ASN A 3 -2.24 30.53 -7.27
CA ASN A 3 -3.11 29.71 -6.41
C ASN A 3 -4.49 29.46 -6.99
N LEU A 4 -5.07 30.40 -7.74
CA LEU A 4 -6.38 30.24 -8.39
C LEU A 4 -6.33 29.24 -9.54
N GLN A 5 -5.26 29.26 -10.34
CA GLN A 5 -5.04 28.27 -11.39
C GLN A 5 -4.79 26.88 -10.79
N SER A 6 -4.08 26.79 -9.66
CA SER A 6 -3.88 25.53 -8.96
C SER A 6 -5.21 24.90 -8.49
N LEU A 7 -6.16 25.72 -8.04
CA LEU A 7 -7.49 25.23 -7.64
C LEU A 7 -8.25 24.55 -8.79
N SER A 8 -8.05 25.01 -10.04
CA SER A 8 -8.71 24.38 -11.19
C SER A 8 -8.23 22.96 -11.51
N LEU A 9 -7.08 22.55 -11.00
CA LEU A 9 -6.54 21.19 -11.11
C LEU A 9 -6.67 20.38 -9.80
N TYR A 10 -7.11 21.01 -8.71
CA TYR A 10 -7.21 20.42 -7.37
C TYR A 10 -8.62 19.89 -7.05
N TRP A 11 -9.49 19.77 -8.07
CA TRP A 11 -10.87 19.31 -7.89
C TRP A 11 -11.00 17.95 -7.19
N PRO A 12 -10.18 16.92 -7.48
CA PRO A 12 -10.29 15.64 -6.80
C PRO A 12 -10.18 15.75 -5.27
N GLU A 13 -9.21 16.52 -4.79
CA GLU A 13 -8.98 16.72 -3.36
C GLU A 13 -10.07 17.60 -2.72
N LEU A 14 -10.58 18.60 -3.45
CA LEU A 14 -11.70 19.43 -2.99
C LEU A 14 -12.97 18.59 -2.82
N ILE A 15 -13.30 17.72 -3.79
CA ILE A 15 -14.44 16.81 -3.71
C ILE A 15 -14.29 15.89 -2.49
N LEU A 16 -13.08 15.34 -2.25
CA LEU A 16 -12.84 14.52 -1.06
C LEU A 16 -13.04 15.31 0.24
N THR A 17 -12.55 16.54 0.30
CA THR A 17 -12.74 17.43 1.46
C THR A 17 -14.22 17.66 1.74
N VAL A 18 -14.99 17.98 0.69
CA VAL A 18 -16.45 18.14 0.80
C VAL A 18 -17.11 16.83 1.20
N THR A 19 -16.67 15.70 0.64
CA THR A 19 -17.19 14.37 1.00
C THR A 19 -17.00 14.07 2.49
N VAL A 20 -15.82 14.36 3.06
CA VAL A 20 -15.55 14.20 4.50
C VAL A 20 -16.54 15.05 5.31
N LEU A 21 -16.67 16.34 4.98
CA LEU A 21 -17.57 17.27 5.71
C LEU A 21 -19.02 16.80 5.62
N VAL A 22 -19.49 16.45 4.43
CA VAL A 22 -20.87 15.95 4.21
C VAL A 22 -21.09 14.66 4.99
N THR A 23 -20.12 13.75 5.01
CA THR A 23 -20.23 12.47 5.74
C THR A 23 -20.37 12.70 7.24
N ILE A 24 -19.53 13.57 7.81
CA ILE A 24 -19.59 13.92 9.24
C ILE A 24 -20.93 14.59 9.59
N ILE A 25 -21.36 15.58 8.78
CA ILE A 25 -22.62 16.28 9.00
C ILE A 25 -23.80 15.32 8.87
N ALA A 26 -23.84 14.49 7.83
CA ALA A 26 -24.90 13.51 7.63
C ALA A 26 -25.01 12.52 8.80
N ASP A 27 -23.87 12.08 9.37
CA ASP A 27 -23.87 11.17 10.50
C ASP A 27 -24.51 11.76 11.76
N LEU A 28 -24.45 13.08 11.95
CA LEU A 28 -25.11 13.75 13.06
C LEU A 28 -26.64 13.61 13.03
N PHE A 29 -27.22 13.47 11.82
CA PHE A 29 -28.67 13.32 11.64
C PHE A 29 -29.12 11.85 11.60
N TYR A 30 -28.20 10.90 11.53
CA TYR A 30 -28.53 9.48 11.53
C TYR A 30 -28.56 8.90 12.95
N SER A 31 -29.51 8.00 13.21
CA SER A 31 -29.48 7.16 14.39
C SER A 31 -28.29 6.20 14.36
N ALA A 32 -27.87 5.67 15.50
CA ALA A 32 -26.76 4.71 15.56
C ALA A 32 -26.94 3.49 14.63
N LYS A 33 -28.19 3.05 14.42
CA LYS A 33 -28.52 1.94 13.50
C LYS A 33 -28.42 2.32 12.03
N GLU A 34 -28.60 3.60 11.72
CA GLU A 34 -28.58 4.12 10.34
C GLU A 34 -27.24 4.72 9.95
N SER A 35 -26.32 4.87 10.89
CA SER A 35 -24.98 5.42 10.67
C SER A 35 -24.22 4.74 9.52
N GLY A 36 -24.49 3.45 9.26
CA GLY A 36 -23.95 2.73 8.11
C GLY A 36 -24.34 3.29 6.72
N LYS A 37 -25.40 4.10 6.65
CA LYS A 37 -25.80 4.78 5.39
C LYS A 37 -24.78 5.83 4.94
N THR A 38 -23.92 6.32 5.85
CA THR A 38 -22.83 7.24 5.54
C THR A 38 -21.83 6.65 4.56
N ALA A 39 -21.71 5.33 4.48
CA ALA A 39 -20.93 4.66 3.42
C ALA A 39 -21.34 5.09 2.01
N LEU A 40 -22.64 5.37 1.78
CA LEU A 40 -23.13 5.81 0.47
C LEU A 40 -22.62 7.20 0.12
N TRP A 41 -22.51 8.11 1.10
CA TRP A 41 -21.95 9.44 0.90
C TRP A 41 -20.48 9.37 0.51
N VAL A 42 -19.70 8.53 1.20
CA VAL A 42 -18.29 8.32 0.88
C VAL A 42 -18.13 7.65 -0.49
N LEU A 43 -18.93 6.61 -0.81
CA LEU A 43 -18.90 5.98 -2.13
C LEU A 43 -19.26 6.98 -3.25
N GLY A 44 -20.30 7.79 -3.06
CA GLY A 44 -20.68 8.85 -4.00
C GLY A 44 -19.56 9.87 -4.21
N GLY A 45 -18.94 10.32 -3.11
CA GLY A 45 -17.78 11.22 -3.15
C GLY A 45 -16.57 10.62 -3.86
N LEU A 46 -16.26 9.34 -3.62
CA LEU A 46 -15.16 8.63 -4.29
C LEU A 46 -15.43 8.47 -5.81
N VAL A 47 -16.68 8.19 -6.22
CA VAL A 47 -17.07 8.15 -7.64
C VAL A 47 -16.89 9.52 -8.29
N LEU A 48 -17.36 10.59 -7.65
CA LEU A 48 -17.18 11.95 -8.15
C LEU A 48 -15.69 12.32 -8.23
N THR A 49 -14.90 11.95 -7.23
CA THR A 49 -13.44 12.15 -7.21
C THR A 49 -12.77 11.41 -8.37
N TYR A 50 -13.15 10.15 -8.61
CA TYR A 50 -12.64 9.38 -9.74
C TYR A 50 -13.00 10.02 -11.08
N LEU A 51 -14.24 10.47 -11.25
CA LEU A 51 -14.68 11.17 -12.46
C LEU A 51 -13.88 12.48 -12.64
N ALA A 52 -13.64 13.23 -11.57
CA ALA A 52 -12.81 14.44 -11.62
C ALA A 52 -11.38 14.13 -12.10
N ILE A 53 -10.75 13.05 -11.61
CA ILE A 53 -9.43 12.61 -12.09
C ILE A 53 -9.47 12.24 -13.57
N ARG A 54 -10.54 11.56 -14.04
CA ARG A 54 -10.67 11.13 -15.44
C ARG A 54 -10.96 12.26 -16.41
N LEU A 55 -11.57 13.34 -15.93
CA LEU A 55 -11.87 14.54 -16.73
C LEU A 55 -10.67 15.49 -16.82
N GLN A 56 -9.66 15.34 -15.97
CA GLN A 56 -8.43 16.11 -16.06
C GLN A 56 -7.61 15.67 -17.26
N ASP A 57 -6.96 16.63 -17.92
CA ASP A 57 -6.05 16.35 -19.02
C ASP A 57 -4.79 15.63 -18.51
N SER A 58 -4.67 14.39 -18.92
CA SER A 58 -3.53 13.54 -18.53
C SER A 58 -2.19 13.93 -19.20
N THR A 59 -2.20 14.90 -20.13
CA THR A 59 -0.99 15.39 -20.77
C THR A 59 -0.34 16.56 -19.99
N ILE A 60 -1.09 17.17 -19.10
CA ILE A 60 -0.59 18.28 -18.27
C ILE A 60 0.32 17.72 -17.18
N VAL A 61 1.56 18.19 -17.15
CA VAL A 61 2.54 17.94 -16.09
C VAL A 61 2.96 19.29 -15.52
N THR A 62 2.61 19.55 -14.27
CA THR A 62 2.86 20.87 -13.63
C THR A 62 2.91 20.75 -12.12
N THR A 63 3.16 21.86 -11.46
CA THR A 63 3.11 21.98 -9.99
C THR A 63 1.96 22.86 -9.54
N LEU A 64 1.41 22.54 -8.37
CA LEU A 64 0.32 23.25 -7.73
C LEU A 64 0.81 23.97 -6.48
N PHE A 65 0.15 25.12 -6.15
CA PHE A 65 0.34 25.87 -4.90
C PHE A 65 1.81 26.21 -4.63
N MET A 66 2.44 26.99 -5.52
CA MET A 66 3.85 27.43 -5.39
C MET A 66 4.81 26.24 -5.27
N GLU A 67 4.61 25.19 -6.06
CA GLU A 67 5.45 23.99 -6.12
C GLU A 67 5.40 23.11 -4.85
N ASN A 68 4.27 23.08 -4.17
CA ASN A 68 4.09 22.16 -3.02
C ASN A 68 3.66 20.76 -3.43
N LEU A 69 2.89 20.65 -4.51
CA LEU A 69 2.33 19.39 -5.00
C LEU A 69 2.59 19.24 -6.50
N ALA A 70 2.88 18.03 -6.94
CA ALA A 70 2.95 17.67 -8.36
C ALA A 70 1.57 17.30 -8.88
N PHE A 71 1.27 17.74 -10.09
CA PHE A 71 0.15 17.29 -10.90
C PHE A 71 0.70 16.58 -12.13
N ASP A 72 0.59 15.26 -12.15
CA ASP A 72 1.16 14.40 -13.18
C ASP A 72 0.37 13.08 -13.34
N PRO A 73 0.56 12.34 -14.44
CA PRO A 73 -0.06 11.03 -14.67
C PRO A 73 0.29 10.00 -13.59
N TYR A 74 1.49 10.09 -13.01
CA TYR A 74 1.94 9.23 -11.92
C TYR A 74 1.05 9.37 -10.67
N ALA A 75 0.82 10.61 -10.21
CA ALA A 75 -0.09 10.85 -9.09
C ALA A 75 -1.51 10.39 -9.41
N SER A 76 -2.00 10.64 -10.63
CA SER A 76 -3.33 10.24 -11.07
C SER A 76 -3.53 8.72 -11.07
N PHE A 77 -2.49 7.95 -11.42
CA PHE A 77 -2.50 6.49 -11.31
C PHE A 77 -2.69 6.02 -9.86
N PHE A 78 -1.87 6.51 -8.94
CA PHE A 78 -1.94 6.11 -7.53
C PHE A 78 -3.24 6.57 -6.87
N LYS A 79 -3.73 7.77 -7.17
CA LYS A 79 -5.05 8.26 -6.72
C LYS A 79 -6.16 7.31 -7.15
N THR A 80 -6.13 6.86 -8.40
CA THR A 80 -7.10 5.89 -8.94
C THR A 80 -7.02 4.54 -8.22
N LEU A 81 -5.80 4.03 -7.98
CA LEU A 81 -5.57 2.77 -7.27
C LEU A 81 -6.07 2.85 -5.81
N ILE A 82 -5.82 3.97 -5.13
CA ILE A 82 -6.28 4.23 -3.76
C ILE A 82 -7.81 4.27 -3.70
N ILE A 83 -8.47 4.96 -4.64
CA ILE A 83 -9.94 4.98 -4.73
C ILE A 83 -10.47 3.56 -4.90
N LEU A 84 -9.93 2.79 -5.84
CA LEU A 84 -10.37 1.41 -6.08
C LEU A 84 -10.24 0.54 -4.82
N ALA A 85 -9.10 0.62 -4.13
CA ALA A 85 -8.89 -0.09 -2.87
C ALA A 85 -9.92 0.33 -1.81
N THR A 86 -10.19 1.63 -1.68
CA THR A 86 -11.12 2.17 -0.69
C THR A 86 -12.56 1.74 -0.97
N VAL A 87 -12.99 1.81 -2.23
CA VAL A 87 -14.33 1.36 -2.63
C VAL A 87 -14.54 -0.12 -2.31
N LEU A 88 -13.56 -0.98 -2.64
CA LEU A 88 -13.61 -2.41 -2.31
C LEU A 88 -13.67 -2.63 -0.80
N VAL A 89 -12.86 -1.91 -0.02
CA VAL A 89 -12.85 -2.03 1.44
C VAL A 89 -14.16 -1.52 2.06
N ILE A 90 -14.80 -0.49 1.54
CA ILE A 90 -16.13 -0.06 2.00
C ILE A 90 -17.15 -1.18 1.79
N PHE A 91 -17.18 -1.82 0.62
CA PHE A 91 -18.07 -2.98 0.39
C PHE A 91 -17.75 -4.16 1.31
N ILE A 92 -16.47 -4.44 1.55
CA ILE A 92 -16.01 -5.46 2.51
C ILE A 92 -16.47 -5.12 3.92
N SER A 93 -16.30 -3.86 4.36
CA SER A 93 -16.67 -3.40 5.70
C SER A 93 -18.17 -3.52 6.00
N GLN A 94 -19.03 -3.38 4.99
CA GLN A 94 -20.47 -3.58 5.13
C GLN A 94 -20.88 -5.06 5.34
N ARG A 95 -19.94 -5.99 5.22
CA ARG A 95 -20.16 -7.46 5.36
C ARG A 95 -19.45 -8.05 6.57
N THR A 96 -18.80 -7.22 7.37
CA THR A 96 -18.16 -7.70 8.60
C THR A 96 -19.12 -7.58 9.79
N SER A 97 -19.16 -8.62 10.62
CA SER A 97 -19.87 -8.58 11.91
C SER A 97 -19.07 -7.84 13.01
N GLU A 98 -17.79 -7.55 12.77
CA GLU A 98 -16.94 -6.89 13.77
C GLU A 98 -17.39 -5.45 14.07
N LEU A 99 -18.06 -4.79 13.13
CA LEU A 99 -18.59 -3.43 13.29
C LEU A 99 -20.01 -3.39 13.84
N ASP A 100 -20.65 -4.55 14.10
CA ASP A 100 -22.00 -4.61 14.63
C ASP A 100 -22.06 -3.99 16.04
N GLY A 101 -23.01 -3.11 16.24
CA GLY A 101 -23.18 -2.38 17.51
C GLY A 101 -22.27 -1.16 17.70
N TYR A 102 -21.42 -0.85 16.72
CA TYR A 102 -20.66 0.40 16.66
C TYR A 102 -21.32 1.41 15.72
N ARG A 103 -21.16 2.71 16.03
CA ARG A 103 -21.55 3.77 15.11
C ARG A 103 -20.51 3.84 13.98
N THR A 104 -20.91 3.68 12.73
CA THR A 104 -19.98 3.50 11.60
C THR A 104 -19.77 4.76 10.75
N GLY A 105 -20.45 5.87 11.04
CA GLY A 105 -20.27 7.13 10.32
C GLY A 105 -18.87 7.71 10.46
N GLU A 106 -18.35 7.74 11.69
CA GLU A 106 -16.97 8.17 11.98
C GLU A 106 -15.94 7.26 11.26
N TYR A 107 -16.23 5.95 11.20
CA TYR A 107 -15.38 4.98 10.50
C TYR A 107 -15.23 5.33 9.02
N TYR A 108 -16.32 5.61 8.31
CA TYR A 108 -16.27 5.95 6.89
C TYR A 108 -15.69 7.34 6.64
N ALA A 109 -15.94 8.31 7.54
CA ALA A 109 -15.32 9.62 7.47
C ALA A 109 -13.79 9.53 7.62
N LEU A 110 -13.29 8.73 8.57
CA LEU A 110 -11.86 8.50 8.77
C LEU A 110 -11.21 7.81 7.56
N LEU A 111 -11.92 6.87 6.91
CA LEU A 111 -11.44 6.29 5.65
C LEU A 111 -11.29 7.35 4.57
N ALA A 112 -12.25 8.28 4.42
CA ALA A 112 -12.18 9.35 3.43
C ALA A 112 -11.04 10.36 3.76
N ILE A 113 -10.82 10.69 5.04
CA ILE A 113 -9.67 11.51 5.48
C ILE A 113 -8.35 10.81 5.13
N MET A 114 -8.28 9.50 5.34
CA MET A 114 -7.09 8.71 5.00
C MET A 114 -6.81 8.71 3.49
N VAL A 115 -7.87 8.64 2.64
CA VAL A 115 -7.74 8.79 1.18
C VAL A 115 -7.17 10.16 0.83
N PHE A 116 -7.67 11.23 1.45
CA PHE A 116 -7.16 12.59 1.25
C PHE A 116 -5.67 12.69 1.61
N GLY A 117 -5.26 12.16 2.77
CA GLY A 117 -3.86 12.12 3.15
C GLY A 117 -2.98 11.35 2.16
N MET A 118 -3.46 10.21 1.64
CA MET A 118 -2.74 9.44 0.62
C MET A 118 -2.65 10.18 -0.71
N PHE A 119 -3.64 10.97 -1.10
CA PHE A 119 -3.58 11.83 -2.29
C PHE A 119 -2.49 12.89 -2.15
N LEU A 120 -2.35 13.49 -0.96
CA LEU A 120 -1.24 14.40 -0.68
C LEU A 120 0.12 13.67 -0.72
N MET A 121 0.23 12.45 -0.16
CA MET A 121 1.46 11.65 -0.20
C MET A 121 1.97 11.41 -1.62
N VAL A 122 1.07 11.02 -2.54
CA VAL A 122 1.48 10.67 -3.91
C VAL A 122 1.83 11.89 -4.76
N SER A 123 1.41 13.08 -4.34
CA SER A 123 1.65 14.35 -5.04
C SER A 123 2.72 15.22 -4.38
N ALA A 124 3.19 14.92 -3.16
CA ALA A 124 4.13 15.75 -2.40
C ALA A 124 5.50 15.87 -3.10
N ILE A 125 5.99 17.12 -3.24
CA ILE A 125 7.30 17.46 -3.79
C ILE A 125 8.09 18.44 -2.90
N VAL A 126 7.64 18.61 -1.65
CA VAL A 126 8.34 19.36 -0.61
C VAL A 126 8.32 18.59 0.70
N LEU A 127 9.39 18.72 1.50
CA LEU A 127 9.56 17.95 2.74
C LEU A 127 8.41 18.15 3.74
N ILE A 128 7.88 19.38 3.84
CA ILE A 128 6.76 19.68 4.76
C ILE A 128 5.49 18.92 4.34
N MET A 129 5.19 18.90 3.04
CA MET A 129 4.00 18.14 2.54
C MET A 129 4.16 16.65 2.72
N VAL A 130 5.38 16.10 2.56
CA VAL A 130 5.68 14.69 2.88
C VAL A 130 5.31 14.38 4.32
N TYR A 131 5.80 15.19 5.26
CA TYR A 131 5.54 14.99 6.68
C TYR A 131 4.05 15.08 7.00
N LEU A 132 3.40 16.18 6.59
CA LEU A 132 1.97 16.41 6.86
C LEU A 132 1.08 15.30 6.26
N ALA A 133 1.36 14.88 5.03
CA ALA A 133 0.59 13.82 4.37
C ALA A 133 0.73 12.47 5.09
N ILE A 134 1.93 12.10 5.51
CA ILE A 134 2.17 10.90 6.31
C ILE A 134 1.43 10.96 7.63
N GLU A 135 1.42 12.11 8.33
CA GLU A 135 0.74 12.28 9.61
C GLU A 135 -0.78 12.19 9.47
N VAL A 136 -1.38 12.80 8.45
CA VAL A 136 -2.83 12.68 8.20
C VAL A 136 -3.22 11.21 8.01
N VAL A 137 -2.46 10.45 7.22
CA VAL A 137 -2.70 9.01 7.02
C VAL A 137 -2.46 8.23 8.30
N SER A 138 -1.43 8.58 9.08
CA SER A 138 -1.06 7.87 10.31
C SER A 138 -2.10 8.05 11.40
N ILE A 139 -2.49 9.29 11.71
CA ILE A 139 -3.47 9.59 12.76
C ILE A 139 -4.81 8.92 12.43
N SER A 140 -5.28 9.05 11.19
CA SER A 140 -6.51 8.39 10.75
C SER A 140 -6.44 6.87 10.89
N SER A 141 -5.31 6.27 10.53
CA SER A 141 -5.09 4.81 10.63
C SER A 141 -4.97 4.33 12.08
N PHE A 142 -4.39 5.13 12.99
CA PHE A 142 -4.30 4.79 14.42
C PHE A 142 -5.69 4.68 15.05
N ILE A 143 -6.57 5.65 14.74
CA ILE A 143 -7.93 5.65 15.22
C ILE A 143 -8.72 4.48 14.64
N LEU A 144 -8.58 4.21 13.35
CA LEU A 144 -9.25 3.09 12.68
C LEU A 144 -8.76 1.72 13.20
N ALA A 145 -7.47 1.58 13.54
CA ALA A 145 -6.94 0.36 14.14
C ALA A 145 -7.56 0.05 15.51
N GLY A 146 -7.82 1.09 16.34
CA GLY A 146 -8.46 0.97 17.63
C GLY A 146 -9.99 1.17 17.61
N TYR A 147 -10.63 0.98 16.47
CA TYR A 147 -12.05 1.31 16.32
C TYR A 147 -12.97 0.46 17.17
N LEU A 148 -12.61 -0.81 17.42
CA LEU A 148 -13.35 -1.71 18.30
C LEU A 148 -13.04 -1.42 19.77
N ARG A 149 -13.52 -0.29 20.28
CA ARG A 149 -13.18 0.26 21.63
C ARG A 149 -13.43 -0.71 22.79
N ARG A 150 -14.28 -1.73 22.60
CA ARG A 150 -14.59 -2.76 23.61
C ARG A 150 -13.68 -3.98 23.52
N ASP A 151 -12.87 -4.07 22.47
CA ASP A 151 -11.91 -5.16 22.27
C ASP A 151 -10.52 -4.72 22.76
N LEU A 152 -9.98 -5.41 23.75
CA LEU A 152 -8.64 -5.15 24.29
C LEU A 152 -7.54 -5.31 23.25
N ARG A 153 -7.68 -6.25 22.30
CA ARG A 153 -6.73 -6.45 21.22
C ARG A 153 -6.67 -5.26 20.27
N SER A 154 -7.84 -4.68 19.95
CA SER A 154 -7.93 -3.48 19.12
C SER A 154 -7.30 -2.25 19.80
N ASN A 155 -7.53 -2.10 21.11
CA ASN A 155 -6.92 -1.02 21.89
C ASN A 155 -5.39 -1.18 21.99
N GLU A 156 -4.89 -2.40 22.22
CA GLU A 156 -3.45 -2.70 22.22
C GLU A 156 -2.83 -2.45 20.83
N ALA A 157 -3.50 -2.88 19.77
CA ALA A 157 -3.08 -2.64 18.38
C ALA A 157 -2.91 -1.14 18.09
N SER A 158 -3.93 -0.33 18.45
CA SER A 158 -3.88 1.12 18.28
C SER A 158 -2.73 1.75 19.06
N LEU A 159 -2.56 1.37 20.34
CA LEU A 159 -1.49 1.90 21.19
C LEU A 159 -0.10 1.58 20.61
N LYS A 160 0.13 0.33 20.22
CA LYS A 160 1.40 -0.07 19.56
C LYS A 160 1.61 0.70 18.27
N TYR A 161 0.53 0.88 17.46
CA TYR A 161 0.61 1.60 16.21
C TYR A 161 1.01 3.07 16.40
N VAL A 162 0.42 3.75 17.40
CA VAL A 162 0.77 5.14 17.77
C VAL A 162 2.22 5.23 18.22
N ILE A 163 2.65 4.34 19.14
CA ILE A 163 4.01 4.40 19.71
C ILE A 163 5.09 4.21 18.61
N TYR A 164 4.96 3.16 17.80
CA TYR A 164 5.91 2.92 16.72
C TYR A 164 5.83 4.00 15.63
N GLY A 165 4.62 4.51 15.36
CA GLY A 165 4.41 5.59 14.41
C GLY A 165 5.05 6.89 14.84
N ALA A 166 4.77 7.35 16.06
CA ALA A 166 5.34 8.57 16.61
C ALA A 166 6.88 8.52 16.68
N PHE A 167 7.45 7.37 17.06
CA PHE A 167 8.90 7.17 17.06
C PHE A 167 9.49 7.28 15.65
N SER A 168 8.91 6.59 14.67
CA SER A 168 9.38 6.63 13.28
C SER A 168 9.21 8.01 12.64
N SER A 169 8.09 8.69 12.90
CA SER A 169 7.84 10.06 12.44
C SER A 169 8.82 11.06 13.06
N GLY A 170 9.14 10.89 14.36
CA GLY A 170 10.12 11.75 15.04
C GLY A 170 11.52 11.62 14.43
N ILE A 171 11.98 10.39 14.17
CA ILE A 171 13.25 10.15 13.49
C ILE A 171 13.24 10.74 12.07
N MET A 172 12.16 10.54 11.32
CA MET A 172 11.99 11.10 9.98
C MET A 172 12.04 12.63 10.01
N LEU A 173 11.31 13.27 10.93
CA LEU A 173 11.28 14.74 11.06
C LEU A 173 12.67 15.29 11.37
N PHE A 174 13.44 14.61 12.20
CA PHE A 174 14.83 14.99 12.47
C PHE A 174 15.68 14.88 11.20
N GLY A 175 15.54 13.80 10.42
CA GLY A 175 16.19 13.69 9.10
C GLY A 175 15.81 14.81 8.14
N LEU A 176 14.50 15.13 8.04
CA LEU A 176 14.01 16.24 7.22
C LEU A 176 14.59 17.59 7.65
N SER A 177 14.76 17.81 8.96
CA SER A 177 15.35 19.05 9.49
C SER A 177 16.83 19.20 9.13
N ILE A 178 17.60 18.10 9.13
CA ILE A 178 19.01 18.11 8.70
C ILE A 178 19.09 18.42 7.20
N VAL A 179 18.28 17.77 6.37
CA VAL A 179 18.24 18.04 4.92
C VAL A 179 17.89 19.50 4.66
N PHE A 180 16.90 20.06 5.37
CA PHE A 180 16.58 21.49 5.28
C PHE A 180 17.75 22.38 5.70
N GLY A 181 18.45 22.04 6.79
CA GLY A 181 19.62 22.80 7.26
C GLY A 181 20.77 22.81 6.25
N LEU A 182 20.98 21.71 5.51
CA LEU A 182 22.03 21.60 4.50
C LEU A 182 21.65 22.29 3.18
N ALA A 183 20.39 22.13 2.74
CA ALA A 183 19.93 22.63 1.45
C ALA A 183 19.35 24.06 1.50
N GLY A 184 19.00 24.57 2.68
CA GLY A 184 18.31 25.86 2.85
C GLY A 184 16.90 25.90 2.25
N SER A 185 16.36 24.77 1.81
CA SER A 185 15.06 24.64 1.14
C SER A 185 14.35 23.35 1.50
N THR A 186 13.01 23.36 1.44
CA THR A 186 12.18 22.16 1.57
C THR A 186 11.78 21.55 0.24
N LYS A 187 12.06 22.20 -0.89
CA LYS A 187 11.71 21.75 -2.24
C LYS A 187 12.68 20.67 -2.73
N PHE A 188 12.18 19.57 -3.28
CA PHE A 188 13.02 18.48 -3.75
C PHE A 188 14.07 18.89 -4.77
N PHE A 189 13.71 19.77 -5.71
CA PHE A 189 14.67 20.26 -6.72
C PHE A 189 15.79 21.12 -6.12
N ALA A 190 15.46 22.00 -5.21
CA ALA A 190 16.48 22.81 -4.53
C ALA A 190 17.39 21.95 -3.64
N ILE A 191 16.84 20.87 -3.06
CA ILE A 191 17.63 19.88 -2.32
C ILE A 191 18.56 19.14 -3.27
N GLN A 192 18.07 18.69 -4.43
CA GLN A 192 18.87 18.03 -5.45
C GLN A 192 20.04 18.94 -5.90
N GLU A 193 19.77 20.19 -6.24
CA GLU A 193 20.78 21.17 -6.65
C GLU A 193 21.83 21.41 -5.56
N ALA A 194 21.38 21.54 -4.31
CA ALA A 194 22.30 21.70 -3.16
C ALA A 194 23.19 20.49 -2.97
N MET A 195 22.67 19.26 -3.20
CA MET A 195 23.43 18.02 -3.04
C MET A 195 24.61 17.90 -4.01
N TRP A 196 24.48 18.41 -5.23
CA TRP A 196 25.56 18.34 -6.21
C TRP A 196 26.82 19.08 -5.79
N ASN A 197 26.69 19.97 -4.80
CA ASN A 197 27.77 20.80 -4.28
C ASN A 197 28.22 20.38 -2.86
N LEU A 198 27.68 19.26 -2.32
CA LEU A 198 28.07 18.78 -0.99
C LEU A 198 29.39 18.03 -1.07
N GLU A 199 30.27 18.29 -0.09
CA GLU A 199 31.55 17.62 0.06
C GLU A 199 31.82 17.24 1.53
N GLY A 200 32.55 16.16 1.74
CA GLY A 200 33.07 15.76 3.05
C GLY A 200 32.01 15.55 4.12
N SER A 201 32.09 16.28 5.23
CA SER A 201 31.16 16.10 6.36
C SER A 201 29.70 16.44 6.06
N ALA A 202 29.43 17.29 5.08
CA ALA A 202 28.08 17.65 4.66
C ALA A 202 27.43 16.50 3.88
N ASP A 203 28.17 15.80 3.02
CA ASP A 203 27.67 14.60 2.33
C ASP A 203 27.34 13.47 3.33
N PHE A 204 28.20 13.23 4.32
CA PHE A 204 27.92 12.29 5.40
C PHE A 204 26.65 12.65 6.18
N ALA A 205 26.46 13.94 6.54
CA ALA A 205 25.28 14.40 7.25
C ALA A 205 24.00 14.22 6.42
N PHE A 206 24.05 14.51 5.11
CA PHE A 206 22.93 14.29 4.19
C PHE A 206 22.56 12.81 4.09
N THR A 207 23.55 11.96 3.96
CA THR A 207 23.41 10.52 3.93
C THR A 207 22.72 9.99 5.19
N LEU A 208 23.19 10.42 6.38
CA LEU A 208 22.58 10.04 7.65
C LEU A 208 21.13 10.54 7.76
N ALA A 209 20.89 11.77 7.32
CA ALA A 209 19.54 12.37 7.27
C ALA A 209 18.58 11.54 6.39
N THR A 210 19.06 11.07 5.23
CA THR A 210 18.25 10.26 4.34
C THR A 210 17.93 8.88 4.95
N ILE A 211 18.86 8.27 5.69
CA ILE A 211 18.59 7.05 6.47
C ILE A 211 17.48 7.31 7.51
N PHE A 212 17.50 8.47 8.18
CA PHE A 212 16.44 8.85 9.12
C PHE A 212 15.10 9.09 8.42
N ILE A 213 15.08 9.68 7.21
CA ILE A 213 13.87 9.81 6.39
C ILE A 213 13.33 8.43 6.01
N LEU A 214 14.22 7.50 5.64
CA LEU A 214 13.84 6.12 5.35
C LEU A 214 13.20 5.40 6.55
N ALA A 215 13.44 5.83 7.79
CA ALA A 215 12.75 5.26 8.94
C ALA A 215 11.22 5.51 8.87
N GLY A 216 10.79 6.72 8.53
CA GLY A 216 9.37 7.03 8.35
C GLY A 216 8.77 6.35 7.12
N PHE A 217 9.48 6.35 6.00
CA PHE A 217 9.03 5.66 4.79
C PHE A 217 8.95 4.15 4.99
N GLY A 218 9.97 3.55 5.60
CA GLY A 218 10.04 2.13 5.92
C GLY A 218 8.93 1.70 6.87
N TYR A 219 8.62 2.52 7.89
CA TYR A 219 7.48 2.32 8.74
C TYR A 219 6.17 2.24 7.94
N LYS A 220 5.95 3.17 6.99
CA LYS A 220 4.70 3.23 6.21
C LYS A 220 4.50 2.02 5.30
N ILE A 221 5.57 1.49 4.70
CA ILE A 221 5.49 0.29 3.85
C ILE A 221 5.73 -1.01 4.62
N SER A 222 6.00 -0.94 5.93
CA SER A 222 6.34 -2.09 6.78
C SER A 222 7.67 -2.76 6.41
N ALA A 223 8.68 -1.98 6.00
CA ALA A 223 10.01 -2.50 5.73
C ALA A 223 10.78 -2.77 7.03
N VAL A 224 11.61 -3.81 7.05
CA VAL A 224 12.53 -4.10 8.16
C VAL A 224 13.63 -3.04 8.19
N PRO A 225 13.97 -2.47 9.38
CA PRO A 225 13.55 -2.87 10.72
C PRO A 225 12.27 -2.20 11.24
N PHE A 226 11.60 -1.35 10.47
CA PHE A 226 10.45 -0.55 10.92
C PHE A 226 9.09 -1.28 10.81
N HIS A 227 9.09 -2.61 10.77
CA HIS A 227 7.93 -3.47 10.53
C HIS A 227 7.23 -3.95 11.80
N PHE A 228 7.81 -3.77 13.00
CA PHE A 228 7.35 -4.41 14.26
C PHE A 228 5.89 -4.15 14.61
N TRP A 229 5.34 -3.02 14.16
CA TRP A 229 3.94 -2.69 14.38
C TRP A 229 2.97 -3.58 13.60
N THR A 230 3.37 -4.02 12.40
CA THR A 230 2.46 -4.60 11.40
C THR A 230 1.78 -5.89 11.88
N PRO A 231 2.46 -6.90 12.46
CA PRO A 231 1.80 -8.13 12.86
C PRO A 231 0.76 -7.92 13.96
N ASP A 232 1.09 -7.15 14.99
CA ASP A 232 0.22 -6.92 16.13
C ASP A 232 -0.97 -6.01 15.77
N VAL A 233 -0.72 -4.98 14.97
CA VAL A 233 -1.78 -4.08 14.49
C VAL A 233 -2.72 -4.81 13.53
N TYR A 234 -2.19 -5.65 12.64
CA TYR A 234 -3.05 -6.40 11.72
C TYR A 234 -3.89 -7.44 12.46
N GLU A 235 -3.35 -8.09 13.47
CA GLU A 235 -4.09 -9.06 14.28
C GLU A 235 -5.19 -8.38 15.11
N GLY A 236 -4.90 -7.25 15.77
CA GLY A 236 -5.85 -6.61 16.68
C GLY A 236 -6.85 -5.65 16.04
N SER A 237 -6.54 -5.07 14.86
CA SER A 237 -7.45 -4.13 14.18
C SER A 237 -8.68 -4.84 13.60
N PRO A 238 -9.79 -4.10 13.35
CA PRO A 238 -10.88 -4.64 12.52
C PRO A 238 -10.33 -5.22 11.22
N THR A 239 -10.78 -6.40 10.83
CA THR A 239 -10.16 -7.13 9.71
C THR A 239 -10.30 -6.37 8.38
N SER A 240 -11.36 -5.57 8.20
CA SER A 240 -11.53 -4.67 7.06
C SER A 240 -10.47 -3.55 7.02
N ILE A 241 -10.08 -3.01 8.18
CA ILE A 241 -8.99 -2.04 8.31
C ILE A 241 -7.64 -2.72 8.05
N THR A 242 -7.43 -3.91 8.58
CA THR A 242 -6.22 -4.70 8.27
C THR A 242 -6.05 -4.88 6.77
N ALA A 243 -7.11 -5.28 6.05
CA ALA A 243 -7.11 -5.41 4.60
C ALA A 243 -6.74 -4.08 3.92
N TYR A 244 -7.31 -2.96 4.37
CA TYR A 244 -7.02 -1.64 3.83
C TYR A 244 -5.57 -1.20 4.05
N LEU A 245 -5.07 -1.31 5.29
CA LEU A 245 -3.70 -0.96 5.67
C LEU A 245 -2.65 -1.76 4.89
N SER A 246 -2.99 -2.98 4.50
CA SER A 246 -2.09 -3.85 3.75
C SER A 246 -1.90 -3.45 2.28
N VAL A 247 -2.80 -2.62 1.70
CA VAL A 247 -2.79 -2.27 0.27
C VAL A 247 -2.65 -0.77 0.05
N ALA A 248 -3.67 0.04 0.37
CA ALA A 248 -3.72 1.44 -0.04
C ALA A 248 -2.61 2.32 0.57
N PRO A 249 -2.36 2.30 1.90
CA PRO A 249 -1.27 3.08 2.48
C PRO A 249 0.12 2.64 2.02
N LYS A 250 0.30 1.34 1.74
CA LYS A 250 1.55 0.85 1.18
C LYS A 250 1.75 1.34 -0.24
N ALA A 251 0.70 1.35 -1.07
CA ALA A 251 0.77 1.91 -2.41
C ALA A 251 1.16 3.40 -2.38
N ALA A 252 0.53 4.19 -1.50
CA ALA A 252 0.89 5.60 -1.31
C ALA A 252 2.33 5.76 -0.77
N GLY A 253 2.78 4.88 0.13
CA GLY A 253 4.14 4.85 0.64
C GLY A 253 5.17 4.56 -0.46
N PHE A 254 4.93 3.55 -1.30
CA PHE A 254 5.80 3.28 -2.45
C PHE A 254 5.81 4.42 -3.46
N ALA A 255 4.65 5.04 -3.73
CA ALA A 255 4.58 6.22 -4.59
C ALA A 255 5.45 7.36 -4.06
N LEU A 256 5.40 7.63 -2.76
CA LEU A 256 6.19 8.66 -2.12
C LEU A 256 7.70 8.35 -2.18
N ILE A 257 8.10 7.11 -1.85
CA ILE A 257 9.51 6.68 -1.90
C ILE A 257 10.07 6.83 -3.32
N ILE A 258 9.35 6.33 -4.31
CA ILE A 258 9.76 6.43 -5.72
C ILE A 258 9.92 7.90 -6.14
N ARG A 259 8.93 8.75 -5.83
CA ARG A 259 8.99 10.18 -6.14
C ARG A 259 10.16 10.86 -5.45
N PHE A 260 10.37 10.61 -4.14
CA PHE A 260 11.46 11.19 -3.38
C PHE A 260 12.82 10.79 -3.94
N PHE A 261 13.06 9.48 -4.13
CA PHE A 261 14.34 9.02 -4.66
C PHE A 261 14.60 9.50 -6.09
N ASN A 262 13.58 9.54 -6.93
CA ASN A 262 13.73 10.03 -8.30
C ASN A 262 14.05 11.53 -8.36
N GLN A 263 13.37 12.35 -7.56
CA GLN A 263 13.53 13.81 -7.64
C GLN A 263 14.69 14.36 -6.80
N VAL A 264 15.11 13.67 -5.75
CA VAL A 264 16.21 14.13 -4.89
C VAL A 264 17.54 13.54 -5.33
N PHE A 265 17.58 12.29 -5.80
CA PHE A 265 18.80 11.57 -6.16
C PHE A 265 18.94 11.31 -7.66
N GLY A 266 17.87 11.46 -8.45
CA GLY A 266 17.92 11.36 -9.91
C GLY A 266 18.39 12.65 -10.54
N ASP A 267 18.81 12.60 -11.80
CA ASP A 267 19.19 13.78 -12.58
C ASP A 267 18.02 14.62 -13.11
N GLY A 268 16.83 14.34 -12.62
CA GLY A 268 15.59 15.00 -13.07
C GLY A 268 15.15 14.67 -14.50
N ALA A 269 16.07 14.23 -15.35
CA ALA A 269 15.81 13.94 -16.77
C ALA A 269 15.69 12.45 -17.07
N SER A 270 16.19 11.58 -16.22
CA SER A 270 16.31 10.18 -16.62
C SER A 270 15.98 9.16 -15.52
N PHE A 271 14.73 8.70 -15.51
CA PHE A 271 14.53 7.27 -15.33
C PHE A 271 15.23 6.45 -16.46
N MET A 272 16.05 7.07 -17.32
CA MET A 272 16.50 6.45 -18.55
C MET A 272 18.00 6.10 -18.58
N ASP A 273 18.81 6.67 -17.66
CA ASP A 273 20.25 6.36 -17.65
C ASP A 273 20.74 5.96 -16.25
N PRO A 274 20.98 4.64 -16.02
CA PRO A 274 21.50 4.17 -14.73
C PRO A 274 22.92 4.68 -14.40
N SER A 275 23.64 5.23 -15.36
CA SER A 275 25.03 5.68 -15.18
C SER A 275 25.16 7.02 -14.45
N LEU A 276 24.03 7.76 -14.27
CA LEU A 276 24.03 9.11 -13.72
C LEU A 276 23.60 9.20 -12.25
N VAL A 277 23.41 8.08 -11.58
CA VAL A 277 22.76 8.02 -10.27
C VAL A 277 23.74 7.80 -9.13
N THR A 278 24.72 8.59 -8.91
CA THR A 278 25.38 8.62 -7.57
C THR A 278 26.21 9.86 -7.36
N TYR A 279 25.61 10.88 -6.80
CA TYR A 279 26.33 12.04 -6.28
C TYR A 279 26.69 11.90 -4.79
N THR A 280 26.36 10.78 -4.15
CA THR A 280 26.69 10.51 -2.75
C THR A 280 27.65 9.33 -2.63
N GLU A 281 28.58 9.38 -1.68
CA GLU A 281 29.51 8.27 -1.40
C GLU A 281 28.81 6.98 -0.98
N LEU A 282 27.52 7.05 -0.56
CA LEU A 282 26.74 5.89 -0.18
C LEU A 282 26.11 5.20 -1.40
N PRO A 283 26.35 3.91 -1.52
CA PRO A 283 25.76 3.10 -2.56
C PRO A 283 24.26 2.83 -2.29
N TRP A 284 23.38 3.79 -2.58
CA TRP A 284 21.92 3.66 -2.39
C TRP A 284 21.31 2.40 -2.97
N PRO A 285 21.70 1.94 -4.18
CA PRO A 285 21.18 0.69 -4.71
C PRO A 285 21.46 -0.49 -3.80
N GLN A 286 22.66 -0.58 -3.23
CA GLN A 286 23.03 -1.68 -2.34
C GLN A 286 22.28 -1.60 -1.01
N LEU A 287 22.10 -0.40 -0.43
CA LEU A 287 21.31 -0.21 0.79
C LEU A 287 19.85 -0.66 0.58
N LEU A 288 19.22 -0.22 -0.50
CA LEU A 288 17.85 -0.60 -0.84
C LEU A 288 17.75 -2.11 -1.13
N ALA A 289 18.75 -2.71 -1.78
CA ALA A 289 18.82 -4.14 -2.01
C ALA A 289 18.91 -4.94 -0.70
N VAL A 290 19.74 -4.50 0.24
CA VAL A 290 19.84 -5.12 1.56
C VAL A 290 18.52 -5.01 2.33
N LEU A 291 17.89 -3.84 2.34
CA LEU A 291 16.57 -3.63 2.95
C LEU A 291 15.51 -4.55 2.33
N ALA A 292 15.51 -4.70 1.01
CA ALA A 292 14.61 -5.60 0.30
C ALA A 292 14.80 -7.06 0.74
N VAL A 293 16.07 -7.53 0.77
CA VAL A 293 16.40 -8.90 1.20
C VAL A 293 15.98 -9.19 2.62
N ILE A 294 16.34 -8.32 3.55
CA ILE A 294 16.01 -8.52 4.96
C ILE A 294 14.48 -8.50 5.14
N THR A 295 13.78 -7.58 4.45
CA THR A 295 12.33 -7.44 4.54
C THR A 295 11.60 -8.67 4.00
N MET A 296 11.95 -9.17 2.80
CA MET A 296 11.28 -10.34 2.25
C MET A 296 11.64 -11.63 3.01
N THR A 297 12.89 -11.77 3.47
CA THR A 297 13.35 -12.98 4.15
C THR A 297 12.73 -13.08 5.54
N LEU A 298 12.78 -12.01 6.35
CA LEU A 298 12.15 -12.01 7.66
C LEU A 298 10.64 -12.22 7.54
N GLY A 299 9.98 -11.50 6.62
CA GLY A 299 8.54 -11.65 6.39
C GLY A 299 8.16 -13.10 6.08
N ASN A 300 8.86 -13.76 5.16
CA ASN A 300 8.56 -15.15 4.78
C ASN A 300 8.88 -16.16 5.90
N LEU A 301 10.02 -16.05 6.55
CA LEU A 301 10.41 -17.00 7.60
C LEU A 301 9.49 -16.94 8.81
N VAL A 302 9.07 -15.73 9.21
CA VAL A 302 8.17 -15.60 10.36
C VAL A 302 6.73 -15.95 9.98
N ALA A 303 6.28 -15.71 8.73
CA ALA A 303 4.98 -16.16 8.24
C ALA A 303 4.78 -17.68 8.38
N MET A 304 5.84 -18.47 8.15
CA MET A 304 5.80 -19.93 8.27
C MET A 304 5.45 -20.42 9.69
N GLN A 305 5.79 -19.64 10.71
CA GLN A 305 5.63 -20.02 12.12
C GLN A 305 4.26 -19.56 12.70
N GLN A 306 3.46 -18.84 11.94
CA GLN A 306 2.21 -18.31 12.45
C GLN A 306 1.12 -19.39 12.52
N ASN A 307 0.28 -19.32 13.56
CA ASN A 307 -0.90 -20.15 13.73
C ASN A 307 -2.21 -19.37 13.49
N ASN A 308 -2.16 -18.05 13.40
CA ASN A 308 -3.26 -17.17 13.04
C ASN A 308 -3.09 -16.76 11.57
N ILE A 309 -4.14 -16.95 10.74
CA ILE A 309 -4.09 -16.65 9.29
C ILE A 309 -3.98 -15.15 9.04
N LYS A 310 -4.67 -14.34 9.82
CA LYS A 310 -4.62 -12.87 9.71
C LYS A 310 -3.20 -12.36 10.02
N ARG A 311 -2.54 -12.91 11.03
CA ARG A 311 -1.14 -12.61 11.37
C ARG A 311 -0.16 -13.16 10.33
N MET A 312 -0.41 -14.34 9.78
CA MET A 312 0.36 -14.89 8.66
C MET A 312 0.28 -13.98 7.44
N LEU A 313 -0.91 -13.47 7.09
CA LEU A 313 -1.09 -12.49 6.00
C LEU A 313 -0.40 -11.15 6.30
N ALA A 314 -0.25 -10.76 7.57
CA ALA A 314 0.53 -9.58 7.96
C ALA A 314 2.01 -9.76 7.59
N TYR A 315 2.62 -10.88 7.95
CA TYR A 315 4.01 -11.18 7.58
C TYR A 315 4.17 -11.40 6.07
N SER A 316 3.18 -12.00 5.41
CA SER A 316 3.07 -12.05 3.96
C SER A 316 3.15 -10.64 3.35
N SER A 317 2.40 -9.68 3.90
CA SER A 317 2.39 -8.29 3.47
C SER A 317 3.75 -7.58 3.67
N ILE A 318 4.52 -7.96 4.69
CA ILE A 318 5.92 -7.52 4.87
C ILE A 318 6.80 -8.12 3.77
N ALA A 319 6.67 -9.43 3.49
CA ALA A 319 7.44 -10.08 2.43
C ALA A 319 7.16 -9.46 1.06
N HIS A 320 5.89 -9.15 0.75
CA HIS A 320 5.51 -8.49 -0.50
C HIS A 320 6.08 -7.06 -0.61
N ALA A 321 6.15 -6.31 0.49
CA ALA A 321 6.88 -5.04 0.50
C ALA A 321 8.36 -5.23 0.16
N GLY A 322 8.99 -6.30 0.65
CA GLY A 322 10.35 -6.68 0.30
C GLY A 322 10.52 -6.99 -1.20
N TYR A 323 9.58 -7.71 -1.82
CA TYR A 323 9.62 -7.95 -3.27
C TYR A 323 9.47 -6.65 -4.07
N MET A 324 8.60 -5.74 -3.67
CA MET A 324 8.46 -4.43 -4.32
C MET A 324 9.73 -3.58 -4.13
N LEU A 325 10.34 -3.63 -2.95
CA LEU A 325 11.61 -2.96 -2.68
C LEU A 325 12.75 -3.46 -3.57
N MET A 326 12.74 -4.73 -4.03
CA MET A 326 13.75 -5.26 -4.97
C MET A 326 13.87 -4.46 -6.27
N ALA A 327 12.80 -3.82 -6.70
CA ALA A 327 12.81 -3.05 -7.94
C ALA A 327 13.43 -1.65 -7.77
N LEU A 328 13.49 -1.11 -6.55
CA LEU A 328 14.03 0.24 -6.31
C LEU A 328 15.54 0.35 -6.53
N PRO A 329 16.39 -0.63 -6.16
CA PRO A 329 17.82 -0.61 -6.46
C PRO A 329 18.18 -0.47 -7.95
N THR A 330 17.23 -0.77 -8.84
CA THR A 330 17.45 -0.62 -10.30
C THR A 330 17.51 0.84 -10.72
N LEU A 331 16.95 1.76 -9.92
CA LEU A 331 16.81 3.20 -10.17
C LEU A 331 16.39 3.52 -11.61
N SER A 332 15.51 2.69 -12.17
CA SER A 332 15.12 2.73 -13.58
C SER A 332 13.60 2.85 -13.75
N SER A 333 13.17 3.36 -14.91
CA SER A 333 11.76 3.36 -15.32
C SER A 333 11.16 1.95 -15.32
N GLN A 334 11.95 0.92 -15.64
CA GLN A 334 11.51 -0.48 -15.58
C GLN A 334 11.24 -0.93 -14.15
N GLY A 335 12.04 -0.50 -13.17
CA GLY A 335 11.80 -0.78 -11.77
C GLY A 335 10.51 -0.14 -11.26
N VAL A 336 10.29 1.14 -11.57
CA VAL A 336 9.06 1.85 -11.22
C VAL A 336 7.84 1.20 -11.87
N TYR A 337 7.93 0.89 -13.16
CA TYR A 337 6.90 0.17 -13.91
C TYR A 337 6.53 -1.16 -13.23
N ALA A 338 7.54 -1.93 -12.83
CA ALA A 338 7.35 -3.21 -12.16
C ALA A 338 6.62 -3.06 -10.81
N VAL A 339 6.98 -2.06 -9.98
CA VAL A 339 6.30 -1.77 -8.72
C VAL A 339 4.83 -1.37 -8.97
N MET A 340 4.58 -0.51 -9.95
CA MET A 340 3.22 -0.06 -10.26
C MET A 340 2.32 -1.22 -10.72
N ILE A 341 2.81 -2.10 -11.61
CA ILE A 341 2.08 -3.31 -12.00
C ILE A 341 1.84 -4.20 -10.79
N TYR A 342 2.87 -4.43 -9.97
CA TYR A 342 2.76 -5.30 -8.81
C TYR A 342 1.69 -4.82 -7.83
N LEU A 343 1.61 -3.52 -7.57
CA LEU A 343 0.62 -2.94 -6.67
C LEU A 343 -0.82 -3.16 -7.16
N VAL A 344 -1.06 -3.07 -8.48
CA VAL A 344 -2.38 -3.39 -9.05
C VAL A 344 -2.72 -4.87 -8.84
N MET A 345 -1.77 -5.77 -9.12
CA MET A 345 -1.99 -7.22 -8.93
C MET A 345 -2.19 -7.57 -7.45
N TYR A 346 -1.36 -6.98 -6.58
CA TYR A 346 -1.40 -7.17 -5.15
C TYR A 346 -2.72 -6.75 -4.52
N LEU A 347 -3.33 -5.67 -5.00
CA LEU A 347 -4.62 -5.18 -4.53
C LEU A 347 -5.68 -6.28 -4.53
N PHE A 348 -5.88 -6.96 -5.67
CA PHE A 348 -6.94 -7.96 -5.80
C PHE A 348 -6.68 -9.22 -4.99
N MET A 349 -5.47 -9.77 -5.07
CA MET A 349 -5.16 -11.03 -4.38
C MET A 349 -5.11 -10.85 -2.86
N ASN A 350 -4.62 -9.74 -2.37
CA ASN A 350 -4.47 -9.52 -0.94
C ASN A 350 -5.78 -9.11 -0.27
N LEU A 351 -6.55 -8.16 -0.85
CA LEU A 351 -7.89 -7.85 -0.36
C LEU A 351 -8.79 -9.08 -0.39
N GLY A 352 -8.65 -9.92 -1.43
CA GLY A 352 -9.40 -11.15 -1.55
C GLY A 352 -9.12 -12.15 -0.43
N ALA A 353 -7.85 -12.36 -0.11
CA ALA A 353 -7.46 -13.23 0.99
C ALA A 353 -8.04 -12.75 2.34
N PHE A 354 -7.90 -11.46 2.65
CA PHE A 354 -8.51 -10.89 3.85
C PHE A 354 -10.03 -10.94 3.85
N PHE A 355 -10.68 -10.76 2.70
CA PHE A 355 -12.14 -10.85 2.63
C PHE A 355 -12.64 -12.26 2.93
N VAL A 356 -11.93 -13.30 2.50
CA VAL A 356 -12.24 -14.67 2.91
C VAL A 356 -12.15 -14.82 4.44
N VAL A 357 -11.11 -14.28 5.09
CA VAL A 357 -10.97 -14.32 6.55
C VAL A 357 -12.16 -13.60 7.22
N ILE A 358 -12.55 -12.43 6.74
CA ILE A 358 -13.71 -11.67 7.24
C ILE A 358 -14.99 -12.51 7.11
N TYR A 359 -15.20 -13.13 5.97
CA TYR A 359 -16.42 -13.90 5.76
C TYR A 359 -16.48 -15.13 6.64
N VAL A 360 -15.38 -15.88 6.79
CA VAL A 360 -15.30 -17.03 7.71
C VAL A 360 -15.62 -16.58 9.14
N LYS A 361 -15.05 -15.46 9.59
CA LYS A 361 -15.33 -14.90 10.91
C LYS A 361 -16.79 -14.51 11.08
N SER A 362 -17.44 -13.93 10.06
CA SER A 362 -18.86 -13.57 10.09
C SER A 362 -19.80 -14.79 10.18
N GLN A 363 -19.32 -15.98 9.81
CA GLN A 363 -20.04 -17.24 9.95
C GLN A 363 -19.78 -17.96 11.29
N GLY A 364 -19.19 -17.25 12.27
CA GLY A 364 -18.88 -17.79 13.58
C GLY A 364 -17.57 -18.59 13.66
N GLY A 365 -16.73 -18.56 12.60
CA GLY A 365 -15.38 -19.09 12.64
C GLY A 365 -14.41 -18.16 13.34
N GLY A 366 -13.19 -18.66 13.59
CA GLY A 366 -12.07 -17.86 14.10
C GLY A 366 -11.09 -17.44 13.01
N GLU A 367 -9.89 -17.10 13.44
CA GLU A 367 -8.80 -16.61 12.56
C GLU A 367 -7.60 -17.59 12.56
N THR A 368 -7.67 -18.71 13.28
CA THR A 368 -6.62 -19.71 13.37
C THR A 368 -6.67 -20.71 12.23
N PHE A 369 -5.58 -21.42 11.98
CA PHE A 369 -5.58 -22.50 10.99
C PHE A 369 -6.59 -23.60 11.32
N ASP A 370 -6.80 -23.90 12.61
CA ASP A 370 -7.78 -24.91 13.06
C ASP A 370 -9.21 -24.52 12.68
N ASP A 371 -9.54 -23.22 12.72
CA ASP A 371 -10.85 -22.70 12.31
C ASP A 371 -11.12 -22.86 10.80
N PHE A 372 -10.08 -23.01 10.01
CA PHE A 372 -10.16 -23.22 8.56
C PHE A 372 -10.14 -24.73 8.18
N SER A 373 -10.00 -25.64 9.14
CA SER A 373 -9.92 -27.06 8.89
C SER A 373 -11.22 -27.58 8.27
N GLY A 374 -11.11 -28.26 7.10
CA GLY A 374 -12.24 -28.81 6.35
C GLY A 374 -13.17 -27.78 5.71
N LEU A 375 -12.87 -26.48 5.83
CA LEU A 375 -13.73 -25.39 5.36
C LEU A 375 -13.91 -25.42 3.83
N GLY A 376 -12.94 -25.93 3.09
CA GLY A 376 -13.02 -26.09 1.63
C GLY A 376 -14.16 -27.01 1.19
N TRP A 377 -14.54 -27.99 2.00
CA TRP A 377 -15.69 -28.87 1.75
C TRP A 377 -17.00 -28.27 2.27
N LYS A 378 -16.97 -27.58 3.39
CA LYS A 378 -18.14 -26.91 3.97
C LYS A 378 -18.58 -25.68 3.16
N MET A 379 -17.62 -24.93 2.62
CA MET A 379 -17.81 -23.70 1.81
C MET A 379 -16.99 -23.78 0.51
N PRO A 380 -17.36 -24.61 -0.49
CA PRO A 380 -16.51 -24.92 -1.64
C PRO A 380 -16.10 -23.68 -2.45
N ILE A 381 -17.03 -22.74 -2.67
CA ILE A 381 -16.75 -21.50 -3.40
C ILE A 381 -15.70 -20.66 -2.68
N VAL A 382 -15.82 -20.50 -1.37
CA VAL A 382 -14.89 -19.75 -0.54
C VAL A 382 -13.51 -20.42 -0.52
N GLY A 383 -13.49 -21.75 -0.41
CA GLY A 383 -12.26 -22.55 -0.46
C GLY A 383 -11.52 -22.43 -1.78
N ILE A 384 -12.22 -22.52 -2.91
CA ILE A 384 -11.62 -22.36 -4.25
C ILE A 384 -11.07 -20.95 -4.43
N VAL A 385 -11.84 -19.93 -4.05
CA VAL A 385 -11.42 -18.52 -4.19
C VAL A 385 -10.23 -18.22 -3.29
N MET A 386 -10.20 -18.74 -2.04
CA MET A 386 -9.02 -18.61 -1.17
C MET A 386 -7.80 -19.30 -1.79
N THR A 387 -7.98 -20.46 -2.39
CA THR A 387 -6.88 -21.17 -3.09
C THR A 387 -6.31 -20.33 -4.24
N ILE A 388 -7.18 -19.68 -5.04
CA ILE A 388 -6.75 -18.77 -6.11
C ILE A 388 -5.89 -17.64 -5.54
N PHE A 389 -6.30 -17.02 -4.42
CA PHE A 389 -5.52 -15.95 -3.80
C PHE A 389 -4.19 -16.48 -3.24
N MET A 390 -4.15 -17.65 -2.61
CA MET A 390 -2.91 -18.24 -2.09
C MET A 390 -1.92 -18.59 -3.21
N ILE A 391 -2.40 -19.15 -4.31
CA ILE A 391 -1.60 -19.43 -5.52
C ILE A 391 -1.06 -18.13 -6.11
N SER A 392 -1.89 -17.07 -6.16
CA SER A 392 -1.50 -15.78 -6.68
C SER A 392 -0.47 -15.07 -5.80
N LEU A 393 -0.65 -15.07 -4.48
CA LEU A 393 0.33 -14.52 -3.53
C LEU A 393 1.68 -15.25 -3.61
N THR A 394 1.66 -16.55 -3.85
CA THR A 394 2.89 -17.33 -4.13
C THR A 394 3.56 -16.85 -5.42
N GLY A 395 2.77 -16.47 -6.43
CA GLY A 395 3.26 -16.08 -7.76
C GLY A 395 3.37 -17.26 -8.72
N ILE A 396 2.40 -18.16 -8.73
CA ILE A 396 2.33 -19.30 -9.65
C ILE A 396 1.48 -18.93 -10.88
N PRO A 397 1.95 -19.21 -12.13
CA PRO A 397 1.11 -19.07 -13.32
C PRO A 397 -0.18 -19.92 -13.23
N PRO A 398 -1.28 -19.51 -13.82
CA PRO A 398 -1.57 -18.30 -14.59
C PRO A 398 -2.27 -17.20 -13.75
N THR A 399 -1.64 -16.70 -12.69
CA THR A 399 -2.26 -15.72 -11.79
C THR A 399 -1.57 -14.35 -11.84
N ALA A 400 -2.30 -13.31 -11.38
CA ALA A 400 -1.83 -11.93 -11.37
C ALA A 400 -0.51 -11.75 -10.59
N GLY A 401 -0.35 -12.46 -9.47
CA GLY A 401 0.87 -12.39 -8.66
C GLY A 401 2.13 -12.87 -9.38
N PHE A 402 1.98 -13.85 -10.28
CA PHE A 402 3.08 -14.25 -11.17
C PHE A 402 3.53 -13.10 -12.06
N ILE A 403 2.60 -12.42 -12.71
CA ILE A 403 2.90 -11.28 -13.60
C ILE A 403 3.60 -10.16 -12.82
N GLY A 404 3.08 -9.82 -11.62
CA GLY A 404 3.72 -8.83 -10.77
C GLY A 404 5.17 -9.17 -10.41
N LYS A 405 5.43 -10.40 -9.93
CA LYS A 405 6.79 -10.87 -9.62
C LYS A 405 7.65 -10.92 -10.87
N PHE A 406 7.13 -11.40 -12.00
CA PHE A 406 7.85 -11.50 -13.25
C PHE A 406 8.44 -10.14 -13.68
N TYR A 407 7.66 -9.06 -13.63
CA TYR A 407 8.15 -7.73 -13.98
C TYR A 407 9.21 -7.22 -12.99
N ILE A 408 9.09 -7.51 -11.70
CA ILE A 408 10.13 -7.16 -10.71
C ILE A 408 11.43 -7.89 -11.01
N PHE A 409 11.37 -9.21 -11.24
CA PHE A 409 12.56 -10.00 -11.60
C PHE A 409 13.17 -9.51 -12.91
N ALA A 410 12.35 -9.23 -13.92
CA ALA A 410 12.83 -8.72 -15.20
C ALA A 410 13.56 -7.37 -15.05
N ALA A 411 13.02 -6.44 -14.23
CA ALA A 411 13.67 -5.17 -13.97
C ALA A 411 15.03 -5.34 -13.28
N VAL A 412 15.12 -6.22 -12.28
CA VAL A 412 16.37 -6.51 -11.55
C VAL A 412 17.41 -7.16 -12.46
N ILE A 413 17.01 -8.13 -13.30
CA ILE A 413 17.94 -8.83 -14.23
C ILE A 413 18.41 -7.87 -15.33
N ASN A 414 17.53 -7.04 -15.88
CA ASN A 414 17.88 -6.09 -16.93
C ASN A 414 18.82 -4.97 -16.46
N SER A 415 18.87 -4.71 -15.15
CA SER A 415 19.78 -3.70 -14.56
C SER A 415 21.25 -4.14 -14.50
N GLY A 416 21.54 -5.39 -14.85
CA GLY A 416 22.89 -5.90 -15.00
C GLY A 416 23.36 -6.88 -13.91
N PRO A 417 24.58 -7.47 -14.11
CA PRO A 417 25.09 -8.57 -13.29
C PRO A 417 25.23 -8.24 -11.80
N GLN A 418 25.44 -6.98 -11.45
CA GLN A 418 25.59 -6.51 -10.07
C GLN A 418 24.35 -6.76 -9.18
N LEU A 419 23.16 -6.94 -9.78
CA LEU A 419 21.92 -7.21 -9.06
C LEU A 419 21.39 -8.65 -9.23
N TYR A 420 22.07 -9.54 -9.97
CA TYR A 420 21.60 -10.93 -10.18
C TYR A 420 21.44 -11.70 -8.86
N TRP A 421 22.33 -11.45 -7.89
CA TRP A 421 22.22 -12.06 -6.56
C TRP A 421 20.90 -11.71 -5.88
N LEU A 422 20.38 -10.49 -6.07
CA LEU A 422 19.12 -10.04 -5.52
C LEU A 422 17.94 -10.80 -6.14
N ALA A 423 17.97 -11.05 -7.45
CA ALA A 423 16.99 -11.88 -8.13
C ALA A 423 17.01 -13.33 -7.61
N ILE A 424 18.20 -13.91 -7.39
CA ILE A 424 18.35 -15.26 -6.83
C ILE A 424 17.71 -15.32 -5.43
N VAL A 425 18.03 -14.37 -4.55
CA VAL A 425 17.48 -14.31 -3.19
C VAL A 425 15.95 -14.13 -3.24
N GLY A 426 15.43 -13.28 -4.12
CA GLY A 426 14.01 -13.11 -4.33
C GLY A 426 13.32 -14.40 -4.80
N GLY A 427 13.94 -15.16 -5.71
CA GLY A 427 13.47 -16.46 -6.16
C GLY A 427 13.37 -17.47 -5.03
N ILE A 428 14.43 -17.59 -4.21
CA ILE A 428 14.44 -18.46 -3.03
C ILE A 428 13.32 -18.08 -2.06
N ASN A 429 13.16 -16.80 -1.78
CA ASN A 429 12.09 -16.28 -0.92
C ASN A 429 10.69 -16.58 -1.48
N SER A 430 10.51 -16.53 -2.80
CA SER A 430 9.25 -16.91 -3.44
C SER A 430 8.93 -18.40 -3.23
N VAL A 431 9.93 -19.27 -3.29
CA VAL A 431 9.78 -20.71 -2.99
C VAL A 431 9.44 -20.93 -1.49
N ILE A 432 10.11 -20.22 -0.59
CA ILE A 432 9.79 -20.29 0.85
C ILE A 432 8.32 -19.89 1.08
N SER A 433 7.83 -18.87 0.40
CA SER A 433 6.44 -18.41 0.57
C SER A 433 5.40 -19.47 0.17
N LEU A 434 5.71 -20.34 -0.76
CA LEU A 434 4.84 -21.45 -1.18
C LEU A 434 4.39 -22.31 0.00
N TYR A 435 5.27 -22.55 0.96
CA TYR A 435 4.98 -23.41 2.10
C TYR A 435 3.78 -22.92 2.92
N TYR A 436 3.79 -21.67 3.39
CA TYR A 436 2.74 -21.20 4.28
C TYR A 436 1.43 -20.88 3.53
N TYR A 437 1.50 -20.49 2.26
CA TYR A 437 0.29 -20.34 1.46
C TYR A 437 -0.37 -21.67 1.16
N MET A 438 0.41 -22.71 0.81
CA MET A 438 -0.13 -24.05 0.58
C MET A 438 -0.57 -24.70 1.88
N ARG A 439 -0.03 -24.34 3.04
CA ARG A 439 -0.54 -24.77 4.34
C ARG A 439 -2.00 -24.35 4.53
N VAL A 440 -2.40 -23.14 4.13
CA VAL A 440 -3.81 -22.71 4.18
C VAL A 440 -4.68 -23.64 3.33
N VAL A 441 -4.29 -23.91 2.09
CA VAL A 441 -5.01 -24.79 1.17
C VAL A 441 -5.08 -26.22 1.72
N LYS A 442 -3.97 -26.72 2.25
CA LYS A 442 -3.89 -28.04 2.86
C LYS A 442 -4.90 -28.20 4.01
N VAL A 443 -4.92 -27.24 4.93
CA VAL A 443 -5.83 -27.26 6.08
C VAL A 443 -7.29 -27.20 5.63
N MET A 444 -7.60 -26.38 4.63
CA MET A 444 -8.97 -26.23 4.13
C MET A 444 -9.53 -27.48 3.44
N PHE A 445 -8.72 -28.24 2.73
CA PHE A 445 -9.18 -29.33 1.88
C PHE A 445 -8.73 -30.72 2.32
N PHE A 446 -7.61 -30.85 3.05
CA PHE A 446 -7.00 -32.15 3.38
C PHE A 446 -6.95 -32.43 4.89
N GLU A 447 -7.35 -31.49 5.74
CA GLU A 447 -7.45 -31.67 7.18
C GLU A 447 -8.91 -31.46 7.62
N GLY A 448 -9.30 -32.15 8.72
CA GLY A 448 -10.67 -32.09 9.25
C GLY A 448 -11.65 -33.06 8.56
N LYS A 449 -12.88 -33.07 9.06
CA LYS A 449 -13.95 -33.92 8.51
C LYS A 449 -14.69 -33.17 7.42
N SER A 450 -15.05 -33.88 6.33
CA SER A 450 -15.96 -33.31 5.35
C SER A 450 -17.32 -33.03 6.01
N SER A 451 -17.86 -31.83 5.75
CA SER A 451 -19.19 -31.47 6.28
C SER A 451 -20.28 -32.07 5.42
N GLU A 452 -21.33 -32.61 6.05
CA GLU A 452 -22.53 -33.09 5.33
C GLU A 452 -23.37 -31.92 4.78
N SER A 453 -23.20 -30.70 5.31
CA SER A 453 -23.93 -29.50 4.88
C SER A 453 -23.00 -28.51 4.15
N VAL A 454 -23.37 -28.13 2.92
CA VAL A 454 -22.67 -27.13 2.13
C VAL A 454 -23.30 -25.76 2.39
N ILE A 455 -22.46 -24.78 2.72
CA ILE A 455 -22.86 -23.38 2.87
C ILE A 455 -22.50 -22.63 1.59
N VAL A 456 -23.51 -22.04 0.96
CA VAL A 456 -23.34 -21.16 -0.21
C VAL A 456 -23.34 -19.70 0.27
N PRO A 457 -22.32 -18.91 -0.10
CA PRO A 457 -22.30 -17.49 0.24
C PRO A 457 -23.51 -16.75 -0.35
N PRO A 458 -24.11 -15.80 0.39
CA PRO A 458 -25.18 -14.96 -0.15
C PRO A 458 -24.67 -14.13 -1.33
N PHE A 459 -25.57 -13.78 -2.27
CA PHE A 459 -25.22 -13.12 -3.52
C PHE A 459 -24.30 -11.89 -3.38
N PRO A 460 -24.49 -10.96 -2.40
CA PRO A 460 -23.60 -9.83 -2.25
C PRO A 460 -22.16 -10.21 -1.85
N VAL A 461 -21.98 -11.27 -1.06
CA VAL A 461 -20.65 -11.79 -0.69
C VAL A 461 -20.00 -12.45 -1.90
N LEU A 462 -20.78 -13.25 -2.64
CA LEU A 462 -20.32 -13.88 -3.88
C LEU A 462 -19.84 -12.83 -4.89
N LEU A 463 -20.57 -11.74 -5.04
CA LEU A 463 -20.20 -10.65 -5.95
C LEU A 463 -18.84 -10.04 -5.58
N ILE A 464 -18.57 -9.77 -4.30
CA ILE A 464 -17.27 -9.24 -3.85
C ILE A 464 -16.16 -10.29 -4.06
N LEU A 465 -16.41 -11.56 -3.71
CA LEU A 465 -15.45 -12.65 -3.95
C LEU A 465 -15.06 -12.74 -5.43
N MET A 466 -16.05 -12.69 -6.32
CA MET A 466 -15.80 -12.75 -7.77
C MET A 466 -15.12 -11.48 -8.28
N ALA A 467 -15.51 -10.30 -7.79
CA ALA A 467 -14.86 -9.03 -8.16
C ALA A 467 -13.36 -8.99 -7.79
N LEU A 468 -12.92 -9.79 -6.81
CA LEU A 468 -11.53 -9.92 -6.43
C LEU A 468 -10.84 -11.11 -7.11
N ALA A 469 -11.52 -12.26 -7.23
CA ALA A 469 -10.94 -13.49 -7.78
C ALA A 469 -10.80 -13.43 -9.32
N ILE A 470 -11.81 -12.92 -10.02
CA ILE A 470 -11.79 -12.87 -11.48
C ILE A 470 -10.62 -12.01 -12.01
N PRO A 471 -10.38 -10.78 -11.53
CA PRO A 471 -9.19 -10.02 -11.92
C PRO A 471 -7.89 -10.73 -11.57
N THR A 472 -7.83 -11.43 -10.43
CA THR A 472 -6.64 -12.19 -10.02
C THR A 472 -6.27 -13.27 -11.03
N VAL A 473 -7.25 -13.91 -11.68
CA VAL A 473 -7.00 -14.90 -12.74
C VAL A 473 -6.81 -14.22 -14.10
N ILE A 474 -7.71 -13.29 -14.48
CA ILE A 474 -7.67 -12.64 -15.79
C ILE A 474 -6.36 -11.90 -16.00
N PHE A 475 -5.88 -11.13 -15.03
CA PHE A 475 -4.62 -10.39 -15.16
C PHE A 475 -3.38 -11.29 -15.14
N GLY A 476 -3.51 -12.55 -14.72
CA GLY A 476 -2.46 -13.56 -14.91
C GLY A 476 -2.34 -14.06 -16.35
N ILE A 477 -3.40 -13.95 -17.14
CA ILE A 477 -3.48 -14.43 -18.53
C ILE A 477 -3.41 -13.25 -19.51
N TYR A 478 -4.14 -12.18 -19.24
CA TYR A 478 -4.27 -10.99 -20.09
C TYR A 478 -4.04 -9.72 -19.28
N TRP A 479 -2.77 -9.36 -19.09
CA TRP A 479 -2.35 -8.19 -18.31
C TRP A 479 -2.10 -6.93 -19.16
N VAL A 480 -2.18 -7.03 -20.50
CA VAL A 480 -1.87 -5.94 -21.43
C VAL A 480 -2.63 -4.63 -21.10
N PRO A 481 -3.91 -4.62 -20.73
CA PRO A 481 -4.59 -3.37 -20.37
C PRO A 481 -3.95 -2.67 -19.17
N ILE A 482 -3.55 -3.44 -18.14
CA ILE A 482 -2.87 -2.89 -16.96
C ILE A 482 -1.47 -2.37 -17.35
N ALA A 483 -0.73 -3.14 -18.14
CA ALA A 483 0.58 -2.75 -18.65
C ALA A 483 0.53 -1.43 -19.41
N ASN A 484 -0.46 -1.25 -20.30
CA ASN A 484 -0.67 -0.02 -21.04
C ASN A 484 -1.09 1.16 -20.15
N TRP A 485 -1.91 0.92 -19.13
CA TRP A 485 -2.29 1.96 -18.17
C TRP A 485 -1.07 2.42 -17.37
N VAL A 486 -0.29 1.50 -16.84
CA VAL A 486 0.95 1.81 -16.10
C VAL A 486 1.96 2.53 -16.98
N SER A 487 2.20 2.06 -18.21
CA SER A 487 3.12 2.70 -19.14
C SER A 487 2.77 4.17 -19.42
N LYS A 488 1.48 4.48 -19.63
CA LYS A 488 1.01 5.86 -19.82
C LYS A 488 1.12 6.72 -18.55
N SER A 489 1.25 6.09 -17.38
CA SER A 489 1.31 6.76 -16.08
C SER A 489 2.74 6.93 -15.55
N LEU A 490 3.75 6.49 -16.28
CA LEU A 490 5.16 6.62 -15.89
C LEU A 490 5.74 8.04 -16.09
N VAL A 491 4.90 9.03 -16.26
CA VAL A 491 5.33 10.42 -16.41
C VAL A 491 5.24 11.09 -15.05
N LEU A 492 6.41 11.30 -14.43
CA LEU A 492 6.56 12.12 -13.23
C LEU A 492 6.82 13.57 -13.63
N PHE A 493 6.37 14.48 -12.77
CA PHE A 493 6.81 15.86 -12.86
C PHE A 493 8.32 15.91 -12.58
N THR A 494 9.07 16.34 -13.57
CA THR A 494 10.50 16.66 -13.48
C THR A 494 10.69 18.09 -13.95
N GLN A 495 11.46 18.89 -13.22
CA GLN A 495 11.80 20.21 -13.70
C GLN A 495 12.87 20.03 -14.79
N VAL A 496 12.54 20.39 -16.01
CA VAL A 496 13.56 20.52 -17.07
C VAL A 496 14.37 21.77 -16.70
N ILE A 497 15.64 21.56 -16.32
CA ILE A 497 16.62 22.64 -16.09
C ILE A 497 16.99 23.25 -17.43
#